data_9c098ee33a40b5429898893d0112678d
#
_entry.id   9c098ee33a40b5429898893d0112678d
#
_cell.length_a   1.000
_cell.length_b   1.000
_cell.length_c   1.000
_cell.angle_alpha   90.00
_cell.angle_beta   90.00
_cell.angle_gamma   90.00
#
_symmetry.space_group_name_H-M   'P 1'
#
loop_
_entity.id
_entity.type
_entity.pdbx_description
1 polymer ?
#
loop_
_entity_poly.entity_id
_entity_poly.type
_entity_poly.pdbx_seq_one_letter_code
_entity_poly.pdbx_strand_id
1 'polypeptide(L)'
;ANAVANAVVQIALVLVIGHFAYDVTWPQDWPALLVFSLLGVTAFAALGVALAQAIPNFDSAAAYVNAAFLPLIFISGTFYSTSGEPAVLRGIAEALPLKHVIDGLSGAIVTGKGVADHWVAVVVLVAWFAAGAFAAVRWFRWE
;
A
#
# COMPACT_ATOMS: atom_id res chain seq x y z
N ALA A 1 0.23 10.86 13.18
CA ALA A 1 0.58 12.15 12.57
C ALA A 1 1.84 12.05 11.71
N ASN A 2 2.96 11.51 12.22
CA ASN A 2 4.23 11.46 11.49
C ASN A 2 4.20 10.61 10.22
N ALA A 3 3.47 9.49 10.20
CA ALA A 3 3.37 8.63 9.02
C ALA A 3 2.70 9.34 7.84
N VAL A 4 1.64 10.09 8.09
CA VAL A 4 0.95 10.85 7.03
C VAL A 4 1.83 11.99 6.52
N ALA A 5 2.51 12.72 7.42
CA ALA A 5 3.42 13.79 7.03
C ALA A 5 4.58 13.26 6.16
N ASN A 6 5.20 12.15 6.57
CA ASN A 6 6.25 11.49 5.78
C ASN A 6 5.73 11.02 4.42
N ALA A 7 4.54 10.43 4.36
CA ALA A 7 3.94 9.99 3.11
C ALA A 7 3.70 11.17 2.15
N VAL A 8 3.18 12.29 2.64
CA VAL A 8 2.95 13.49 1.83
C VAL A 8 4.28 14.02 1.26
N VAL A 9 5.33 14.12 2.08
CA VAL A 9 6.65 14.57 1.63
C VAL A 9 7.23 13.62 0.59
N GLN A 10 7.14 12.30 0.81
CA GLN A 10 7.66 11.30 -0.13
C GLN A 10 6.89 11.32 -1.46
N ILE A 11 5.56 11.40 -1.42
CA ILE A 11 4.74 11.50 -2.64
C ILE A 11 5.09 12.77 -3.42
N ALA A 12 5.20 13.91 -2.73
CA ALA A 12 5.59 15.17 -3.37
C ALA A 12 6.98 15.07 -4.02
N LEU A 13 7.97 14.49 -3.33
CA LEU A 13 9.30 14.27 -3.89
C LEU A 13 9.28 13.37 -5.12
N VAL A 14 8.54 12.25 -5.06
CA VAL A 14 8.43 11.32 -6.19
C VAL A 14 7.77 11.99 -7.39
N LEU A 15 6.71 12.77 -7.19
CA LEU A 15 6.03 13.50 -8.28
C LEU A 15 6.95 14.56 -8.90
N VAL A 16 7.64 15.34 -8.07
CA VAL A 16 8.58 16.37 -8.54
C VAL A 16 9.74 15.75 -9.31
N ILE A 17 10.39 14.74 -8.74
CA ILE A 17 11.51 14.05 -9.42
C ILE A 17 11.01 13.35 -10.69
N GLY A 18 9.88 12.67 -10.63
CA GLY A 18 9.28 12.01 -11.79
C GLY A 18 9.01 13.00 -12.93
N HIS A 19 8.45 14.16 -12.61
CA HIS A 19 8.17 15.19 -13.60
C HIS A 19 9.44 15.79 -14.21
N PHE A 20 10.40 16.22 -13.39
CA PHE A 20 11.57 16.93 -13.88
C PHE A 20 12.70 16.03 -14.43
N ALA A 21 12.82 14.79 -13.94
CA ALA A 21 13.89 13.90 -14.36
C ALA A 21 13.46 12.85 -15.40
N TYR A 22 12.15 12.52 -15.44
CA TYR A 22 11.63 11.44 -16.28
C TYR A 22 10.46 11.87 -17.17
N ASP A 23 10.13 13.16 -17.25
CA ASP A 23 9.02 13.72 -18.02
C ASP A 23 7.65 13.05 -17.72
N VAL A 24 7.46 12.56 -16.48
CA VAL A 24 6.17 11.99 -16.06
C VAL A 24 5.14 13.11 -15.97
N THR A 25 3.97 12.89 -16.54
CA THR A 25 2.86 13.83 -16.45
C THR A 25 2.40 14.04 -15.01
N TRP A 26 1.93 15.25 -14.69
CA TRP A 26 1.29 15.52 -13.40
C TRP A 26 0.07 14.61 -13.22
N PRO A 27 -0.30 14.27 -11.97
CA PRO A 27 -1.47 13.47 -11.70
C PRO A 27 -2.71 14.02 -12.38
N GLN A 28 -3.44 13.16 -13.07
CA GLN A 28 -4.65 13.55 -13.80
C GLN A 28 -5.87 13.62 -12.89
N ASP A 29 -5.86 12.85 -11.79
CA ASP A 29 -6.91 12.86 -10.75
C ASP A 29 -6.29 13.04 -9.35
N TRP A 30 -6.22 14.28 -8.90
CA TRP A 30 -5.70 14.64 -7.57
C TRP A 30 -6.55 14.09 -6.41
N PRO A 31 -7.90 14.15 -6.46
CA PRO A 31 -8.74 13.51 -5.46
C PRO A 31 -8.46 12.02 -5.29
N ALA A 32 -8.36 11.27 -6.38
CA ALA A 32 -8.05 9.84 -6.35
C ALA A 32 -6.66 9.59 -5.76
N LEU A 33 -5.65 10.38 -6.15
CA LEU A 33 -4.31 10.30 -5.58
C LEU A 33 -4.32 10.45 -4.06
N LEU A 34 -5.04 11.44 -3.54
CA LEU A 34 -5.14 11.68 -2.10
C LEU A 34 -5.86 10.54 -1.39
N VAL A 35 -6.98 10.07 -1.94
CA VAL A 35 -7.77 8.98 -1.34
C VAL A 35 -6.94 7.69 -1.26
N PHE A 36 -6.32 7.26 -2.36
CA PHE A 36 -5.52 6.03 -2.37
C PHE A 36 -4.25 6.14 -1.53
N SER A 37 -3.63 7.33 -1.46
CA SER A 37 -2.50 7.58 -0.56
C SER A 37 -2.90 7.45 0.90
N LEU A 38 -4.01 8.07 1.31
CA LEU A 38 -4.51 8.01 2.70
C LEU A 38 -4.94 6.59 3.07
N LEU A 39 -5.70 5.91 2.20
CA LEU A 39 -6.12 4.53 2.42
C LEU A 39 -4.92 3.60 2.52
N GLY A 40 -3.94 3.74 1.64
CA GLY A 40 -2.71 2.97 1.68
C GLY A 40 -1.94 3.18 2.99
N VAL A 41 -1.66 4.44 3.34
CA VAL A 41 -0.92 4.77 4.57
C VAL A 41 -1.64 4.24 5.81
N THR A 42 -2.95 4.42 5.91
CA THR A 42 -3.72 3.96 7.08
C THR A 42 -3.81 2.44 7.16
N ALA A 43 -4.04 1.75 6.04
CA ALA A 43 -4.06 0.30 5.99
C ALA A 43 -2.71 -0.30 6.38
N PHE A 44 -1.60 0.19 5.79
CA PHE A 44 -0.27 -0.32 6.14
C PHE A 44 0.20 0.09 7.53
N ALA A 45 -0.21 1.26 8.04
CA ALA A 45 0.05 1.63 9.43
C ALA A 45 -0.64 0.66 10.41
N ALA A 46 -1.90 0.32 10.16
CA ALA A 46 -2.64 -0.64 10.98
C ALA A 46 -2.00 -2.05 10.92
N LEU A 47 -1.63 -2.51 9.73
CA LEU A 47 -0.92 -3.78 9.55
C LEU A 47 0.45 -3.78 10.21
N GLY A 48 1.20 -2.67 10.13
CA GLY A 48 2.49 -2.51 10.78
C GLY A 48 2.39 -2.60 12.31
N VAL A 49 1.38 -1.96 12.90
CA VAL A 49 1.11 -2.07 14.34
C VAL A 49 0.74 -3.51 14.71
N ALA A 50 -0.11 -4.18 13.91
CA ALA A 50 -0.47 -5.58 14.13
C ALA A 50 0.78 -6.50 14.02
N LEU A 51 1.63 -6.30 13.01
CA LEU A 51 2.87 -7.06 12.86
C LEU A 51 3.82 -6.85 14.03
N ALA A 52 3.95 -5.61 14.52
CA ALA A 52 4.79 -5.29 15.66
C ALA A 52 4.45 -6.10 16.91
N GLN A 53 3.17 -6.44 17.11
CA GLN A 53 2.71 -7.29 18.21
C GLN A 53 3.20 -8.76 18.08
N ALA A 54 3.49 -9.20 16.85
CA ALA A 54 3.95 -10.57 16.58
C ALA A 54 5.48 -10.71 16.73
N ILE A 55 6.22 -9.61 16.83
CA ILE A 55 7.68 -9.60 16.93
C ILE A 55 8.08 -9.85 18.38
N PRO A 56 8.80 -10.96 18.68
CA PRO A 56 9.12 -11.32 20.08
C PRO A 56 10.24 -10.48 20.71
N ASN A 57 11.13 -9.94 19.90
CA ASN A 57 12.26 -9.12 20.36
C ASN A 57 12.80 -8.22 19.24
N PHE A 58 13.55 -7.20 19.61
CA PHE A 58 14.09 -6.22 18.68
C PHE A 58 15.06 -6.83 17.66
N ASP A 59 15.85 -7.82 18.04
CA ASP A 59 16.84 -8.44 17.14
C ASP A 59 16.19 -9.21 16.00
N SER A 60 14.99 -9.76 16.21
CA SER A 60 14.21 -10.47 15.18
C SER A 60 13.35 -9.56 14.30
N ALA A 61 13.20 -8.28 14.65
CA ALA A 61 12.30 -7.36 13.97
C ALA A 61 12.57 -7.28 12.46
N ALA A 62 13.83 -7.16 12.05
CA ALA A 62 14.20 -7.09 10.64
C ALA A 62 13.82 -8.37 9.87
N ALA A 63 13.96 -9.55 10.47
CA ALA A 63 13.58 -10.82 9.85
C ALA A 63 12.06 -10.90 9.64
N TYR A 64 11.26 -10.54 10.64
CA TYR A 64 9.80 -10.54 10.56
C TYR A 64 9.28 -9.55 9.51
N VAL A 65 9.83 -8.33 9.50
CA VAL A 65 9.44 -7.30 8.52
C VAL A 65 9.80 -7.77 7.11
N ASN A 66 11.00 -8.29 6.87
CA ASN A 66 11.40 -8.77 5.56
C ASN A 66 10.59 -10.01 5.13
N ALA A 67 10.30 -10.94 6.04
CA ALA A 67 9.49 -12.11 5.75
C ALA A 67 8.05 -11.76 5.34
N ALA A 68 7.49 -10.66 5.88
CA ALA A 68 6.18 -10.16 5.48
C ALA A 68 6.25 -9.33 4.20
N PHE A 69 7.25 -8.45 4.08
CA PHE A 69 7.32 -7.42 3.05
C PHE A 69 7.83 -7.94 1.70
N LEU A 70 8.83 -8.81 1.68
CA LEU A 70 9.40 -9.34 0.44
C LEU A 70 8.37 -10.13 -0.39
N PRO A 71 7.63 -11.10 0.17
CA PRO A 71 6.59 -11.77 -0.60
C PRO A 71 5.50 -10.81 -1.09
N LEU A 72 5.12 -9.84 -0.24
CA LEU A 72 4.12 -8.85 -0.59
C LEU A 72 4.51 -8.04 -1.84
N ILE A 73 5.76 -7.54 -1.89
CA ILE A 73 6.28 -6.78 -3.03
C ILE A 73 6.35 -7.65 -4.28
N PHE A 74 6.88 -8.87 -4.16
CA PHE A 74 7.02 -9.76 -5.32
C PHE A 74 5.68 -10.17 -5.91
N ILE A 75 4.71 -10.51 -5.08
CA ILE A 75 3.38 -10.98 -5.54
C ILE A 75 2.51 -9.83 -6.05
N SER A 76 2.69 -8.60 -5.55
CA SER A 76 1.85 -7.45 -5.94
C SER A 76 2.11 -6.89 -7.34
N GLY A 77 3.08 -7.43 -8.07
CA GLY A 77 3.41 -6.98 -9.43
C GLY A 77 4.21 -5.68 -9.48
N THR A 78 4.83 -5.28 -8.37
CA THR A 78 5.64 -4.04 -8.30
C THR A 78 6.82 -4.05 -9.27
N PHE A 79 7.42 -5.21 -9.52
CA PHE A 79 8.63 -5.35 -10.33
C PHE A 79 8.41 -5.91 -11.73
N TYR A 80 7.22 -6.44 -12.04
CA TYR A 80 6.91 -7.02 -13.34
C TYR A 80 5.43 -6.90 -13.68
N SER A 81 5.13 -6.91 -14.99
CA SER A 81 3.76 -6.93 -15.47
C SER A 81 3.10 -8.26 -15.13
N THR A 82 1.92 -8.21 -14.54
CA THR A 82 1.11 -9.39 -14.22
C THR A 82 0.48 -10.07 -15.44
N SER A 83 0.77 -9.59 -16.65
CA SER A 83 0.32 -10.17 -17.91
C SER A 83 1.13 -11.43 -18.22
N GLY A 84 0.56 -12.61 -17.91
CA GLY A 84 1.19 -13.91 -18.14
C GLY A 84 1.43 -14.73 -16.87
N GLU A 85 1.06 -14.24 -15.72
CA GLU A 85 1.16 -14.96 -14.46
C GLU A 85 0.14 -16.09 -14.34
N PRO A 86 0.50 -17.17 -13.60
CA PRO A 86 -0.45 -18.21 -13.22
C PRO A 86 -1.66 -17.62 -12.48
N ALA A 87 -2.85 -18.14 -12.75
CA ALA A 87 -4.10 -17.64 -12.15
C ALA A 87 -4.07 -17.61 -10.61
N VAL A 88 -3.32 -18.53 -10.00
CA VAL A 88 -3.15 -18.58 -8.54
C VAL A 88 -2.41 -17.36 -8.01
N LEU A 89 -1.29 -16.96 -8.64
CA LEU A 89 -0.53 -15.78 -8.22
C LEU A 89 -1.35 -14.50 -8.40
N ARG A 90 -2.09 -14.42 -9.51
CA ARG A 90 -3.00 -13.29 -9.75
C ARG A 90 -4.06 -13.19 -8.66
N GLY A 91 -4.70 -14.30 -8.29
CA GLY A 91 -5.71 -14.32 -7.23
C GLY A 91 -5.14 -13.89 -5.86
N ILE A 92 -3.91 -14.31 -5.54
CA ILE A 92 -3.23 -13.87 -4.33
C ILE A 92 -2.92 -12.36 -4.40
N ALA A 93 -2.41 -11.88 -5.54
CA ALA A 93 -2.12 -10.46 -5.73
C ALA A 93 -3.38 -9.60 -5.56
N GLU A 94 -4.52 -10.04 -6.11
CA GLU A 94 -5.82 -9.36 -6.00
C GLU A 94 -6.36 -9.32 -4.56
N ALA A 95 -5.94 -10.24 -3.70
CA ALA A 95 -6.29 -10.22 -2.29
C ALA A 95 -5.39 -9.28 -1.47
N LEU A 96 -4.21 -8.93 -1.97
CA LEU A 96 -3.21 -8.16 -1.21
C LEU A 96 -3.44 -6.64 -1.31
N PRO A 97 -3.25 -5.89 -0.20
CA PRO A 97 -3.50 -4.46 -0.17
C PRO A 97 -2.54 -3.67 -1.07
N LEU A 98 -1.29 -4.11 -1.23
CA LEU A 98 -0.27 -3.38 -1.98
C LEU A 98 -0.64 -3.24 -3.47
N LYS A 99 -1.17 -4.29 -4.08
CA LYS A 99 -1.64 -4.23 -5.48
C LYS A 99 -2.68 -3.12 -5.66
N HIS A 100 -3.64 -3.04 -4.77
CA HIS A 100 -4.73 -2.06 -4.86
C HIS A 100 -4.26 -0.62 -4.63
N VAL A 101 -3.25 -0.40 -3.78
CA VAL A 101 -2.59 0.91 -3.66
C VAL A 101 -1.90 1.28 -4.96
N ILE A 102 -1.12 0.34 -5.54
CA ILE A 102 -0.40 0.58 -6.80
C ILE A 102 -1.38 0.87 -7.94
N ASP A 103 -2.41 0.06 -8.10
CA ASP A 103 -3.43 0.23 -9.17
C ASP A 103 -4.17 1.57 -9.01
N GLY A 104 -4.56 1.94 -7.79
CA GLY A 104 -5.24 3.21 -7.53
C GLY A 104 -4.36 4.42 -7.78
N LEU A 105 -3.10 4.40 -7.30
CA LEU A 105 -2.15 5.49 -7.54
C LEU A 105 -1.77 5.60 -9.01
N SER A 106 -1.51 4.47 -9.67
CA SER A 106 -1.20 4.45 -11.11
C SER A 106 -2.38 4.95 -11.94
N GLY A 107 -3.61 4.55 -11.57
CA GLY A 107 -4.84 5.07 -12.17
C GLY A 107 -4.94 6.58 -12.08
N ALA A 108 -4.74 7.13 -10.90
CA ALA A 108 -4.81 8.56 -10.64
C ALA A 108 -3.72 9.37 -11.36
N ILE A 109 -2.50 8.83 -11.45
CA ILE A 109 -1.35 9.53 -12.05
C ILE A 109 -1.36 9.42 -13.57
N VAL A 110 -1.54 8.20 -14.11
CA VAL A 110 -1.26 7.91 -15.52
C VAL A 110 -2.52 7.96 -16.39
N THR A 111 -3.64 7.40 -15.89
CA THR A 111 -4.84 7.20 -16.72
C THR A 111 -6.02 8.12 -16.38
N GLY A 112 -5.90 8.92 -15.33
CA GLY A 112 -6.99 9.80 -14.87
C GLY A 112 -8.22 9.05 -14.35
N LYS A 113 -8.07 7.76 -14.00
CA LYS A 113 -9.15 6.97 -13.42
C LYS A 113 -9.37 7.36 -11.96
N GLY A 114 -10.61 7.71 -11.67
CA GLY A 114 -11.02 8.16 -10.35
C GLY A 114 -11.24 7.03 -9.34
N VAL A 115 -11.64 7.43 -8.13
CA VAL A 115 -11.96 6.50 -7.04
C VAL A 115 -13.09 5.54 -7.42
N ALA A 116 -14.08 6.02 -8.19
CA ALA A 116 -15.21 5.21 -8.62
C ALA A 116 -14.81 4.06 -9.56
N ASP A 117 -13.79 4.28 -10.41
CA ASP A 117 -13.29 3.24 -11.32
C ASP A 117 -12.55 2.12 -10.59
N HIS A 118 -12.00 2.43 -9.40
CA HIS A 118 -11.23 1.52 -8.57
C HIS A 118 -11.94 1.22 -7.22
N TRP A 119 -13.28 1.16 -7.22
CA TRP A 119 -14.06 0.92 -6.00
C TRP A 119 -13.67 -0.38 -5.26
N VAL A 120 -13.28 -1.42 -6.02
CA VAL A 120 -12.79 -2.69 -5.45
C VAL A 120 -11.52 -2.45 -4.63
N ALA A 121 -10.60 -1.63 -5.13
CA ALA A 121 -9.39 -1.26 -4.40
C ALA A 121 -9.73 -0.55 -3.08
N VAL A 122 -10.70 0.35 -3.09
CA VAL A 122 -11.16 1.02 -1.87
C VAL A 122 -11.70 0.01 -0.85
N VAL A 123 -12.57 -0.91 -1.30
CA VAL A 123 -13.15 -1.94 -0.42
C VAL A 123 -12.07 -2.83 0.20
N VAL A 124 -11.12 -3.29 -0.62
CA VAL A 124 -10.01 -4.15 -0.15
C VAL A 124 -9.12 -3.41 0.84
N LEU A 125 -8.77 -2.15 0.56
CA LEU A 125 -7.93 -1.36 1.46
C LEU A 125 -8.63 -1.07 2.79
N VAL A 126 -9.93 -0.76 2.77
CA VAL A 126 -10.72 -0.57 3.99
C VAL A 126 -10.83 -1.89 4.78
N ALA A 127 -11.02 -3.02 4.11
CA ALA A 127 -11.05 -4.33 4.76
C ALA A 127 -9.71 -4.67 5.45
N TRP A 128 -8.58 -4.42 4.77
CA TRP A 128 -7.26 -4.61 5.36
C TRP A 128 -6.97 -3.64 6.51
N PHE A 129 -7.39 -2.38 6.40
CA PHE A 129 -7.32 -1.43 7.52
C PHE A 129 -8.10 -1.95 8.72
N ALA A 130 -9.36 -2.38 8.52
CA ALA A 130 -10.20 -2.90 9.59
C ALA A 130 -9.60 -4.16 10.22
N ALA A 131 -9.10 -5.11 9.41
CA ALA A 131 -8.42 -6.31 9.88
C ALA A 131 -7.15 -5.99 10.68
N GLY A 132 -6.31 -5.08 10.18
CA GLY A 132 -5.10 -4.64 10.87
C GLY A 132 -5.40 -3.91 12.18
N ALA A 133 -6.37 -3.00 12.17
CA ALA A 133 -6.82 -2.29 13.36
C ALA A 133 -7.42 -3.25 14.41
N PHE A 134 -8.25 -4.19 13.99
CA PHE A 134 -8.81 -5.22 14.87
C PHE A 134 -7.70 -6.08 15.49
N ALA A 135 -6.75 -6.55 14.68
CA ALA A 135 -5.62 -7.34 15.16
C ALA A 135 -4.75 -6.53 16.16
N ALA A 136 -4.46 -5.27 15.81
CA ALA A 136 -3.70 -4.38 16.68
C ALA A 136 -4.36 -4.19 18.06
N VAL A 137 -5.68 -3.97 18.08
CA VAL A 137 -6.42 -3.79 19.34
C VAL A 137 -6.56 -5.10 20.11
N ARG A 138 -6.83 -6.21 19.43
CA ARG A 138 -7.09 -7.51 20.05
C ARG A 138 -5.86 -8.12 20.72
N TRP A 139 -4.68 -7.88 20.14
CA TRP A 139 -3.41 -8.43 20.62
C TRP A 139 -2.53 -7.39 21.32
N PHE A 140 -3.06 -6.19 21.53
CA PHE A 140 -2.32 -5.14 22.24
C PHE A 140 -2.09 -5.58 23.70
N ARG A 141 -0.82 -5.72 24.07
CA ARG A 141 -0.39 -6.00 25.43
C ARG A 141 0.28 -4.75 25.99
N TRP A 142 -0.27 -4.27 27.10
CA TRP A 142 0.38 -3.25 27.90
C TRP A 142 1.44 -3.96 28.75
N GLU A 143 2.68 -4.02 28.33
CA GLU A 143 3.82 -4.40 29.13
C GLU A 143 4.79 -3.23 29.25
#